data_39353d88625c0d5a1b72a6f52ce58760
#
_entry.id   39353d88625c0d5a1b72a6f52ce58760
#
_cell.length_a   1.000
_cell.length_b   1.000
_cell.length_c   1.000
_cell.angle_alpha   90.00
_cell.angle_beta   90.00
_cell.angle_gamma   90.00
#
_symmetry.space_group_name_H-M   'P 1'
#
loop_
_entity.id
_entity.type
_entity.pdbx_description
1 polymer ?
#
loop_
_entity_poly.entity_id
_entity_poly.type
_entity_poly.pdbx_seq_one_letter_code
_entity_poly.pdbx_strand_id
1 'polypeptide(L)'
;LVQLPLPAQIDDKAVIQAIAPEKDVDGFHVVNAGLLATGQPGIVPCTPYGCLLLLQDHFGDLSGLNAVIVGRSNIVGKPMAQLLLNANATVTIAHSRTKELEKTCQQADILVAAVGRPEMITG
;
A
#
# COMPACT_ATOMS: atom_id res chain seq x y z
N LEU A 1 7.37 14.13 -11.33
CA LEU A 1 7.66 12.82 -10.77
C LEU A 1 9.11 12.75 -10.31
N VAL A 2 9.35 12.23 -9.14
CA VAL A 2 10.68 11.90 -8.61
C VAL A 2 10.70 10.41 -8.27
N GLN A 3 11.46 9.64 -9.06
CA GLN A 3 11.51 8.18 -8.90
C GLN A 3 12.23 7.79 -7.60
N LEU A 4 11.59 6.97 -6.79
CA LEU A 4 12.16 6.35 -5.59
C LEU A 4 12.74 4.94 -5.90
N PRO A 5 13.77 4.50 -5.16
CA PRO A 5 14.45 5.19 -4.07
C PRO A 5 15.45 6.26 -4.57
N LEU A 6 15.70 7.27 -3.76
CA LEU A 6 16.75 8.26 -4.01
C LEU A 6 18.11 7.77 -3.46
N PRO A 7 19.23 8.32 -3.95
CA PRO A 7 20.54 8.06 -3.38
C PRO A 7 20.58 8.43 -1.89
N ALA A 8 21.34 7.67 -1.09
CA ALA A 8 21.34 7.75 0.37
C ALA A 8 21.71 9.16 0.95
N GLN A 9 22.39 10.00 0.16
CA GLN A 9 22.75 11.37 0.56
C GLN A 9 21.59 12.37 0.41
N ILE A 10 20.45 11.94 -0.18
CA ILE A 10 19.28 12.80 -0.40
C ILE A 10 18.20 12.40 0.60
N ASP A 11 17.58 13.39 1.25
CA ASP A 11 16.43 13.16 2.11
C ASP A 11 15.15 12.99 1.29
N ASP A 12 14.70 11.75 1.11
CA ASP A 12 13.48 11.40 0.37
C ASP A 12 12.25 12.20 0.86
N LYS A 13 12.15 12.37 2.18
CA LYS A 13 10.99 13.05 2.77
C LYS A 13 10.97 14.53 2.44
N ALA A 14 12.13 15.17 2.52
CA ALA A 14 12.25 16.59 2.17
C ALA A 14 11.91 16.81 0.69
N VAL A 15 12.38 15.92 -0.20
CA VAL A 15 12.10 16.00 -1.63
C VAL A 15 10.61 15.81 -1.91
N ILE A 16 9.97 14.79 -1.34
CA ILE A 16 8.53 14.52 -1.53
C ILE A 16 7.70 15.70 -1.04
N GLN A 17 8.03 16.27 0.11
CA GLN A 17 7.29 17.40 0.66
C GLN A 17 7.51 18.72 -0.10
N ALA A 18 8.58 18.84 -0.86
CA ALA A 18 8.82 19.99 -1.73
C ALA A 18 7.98 19.96 -3.03
N ILE A 19 7.40 18.82 -3.37
CA ILE A 19 6.49 18.70 -4.51
C ILE A 19 5.15 19.32 -4.13
N ALA A 20 4.59 20.17 -4.99
CA ALA A 20 3.23 20.66 -4.79
C ALA A 20 2.22 19.49 -4.83
N PRO A 21 1.33 19.35 -3.85
CA PRO A 21 0.44 18.19 -3.73
C PRO A 21 -0.37 17.88 -4.99
N GLU A 22 -0.78 18.91 -5.72
CA GLU A 22 -1.54 18.76 -6.97
C GLU A 22 -0.67 18.31 -8.17
N LYS A 23 0.66 18.29 -8.01
CA LYS A 23 1.64 17.81 -9.00
C LYS A 23 2.32 16.51 -8.60
N ASP A 24 1.95 15.97 -7.44
CA ASP A 24 2.48 14.73 -6.87
C ASP A 24 1.78 13.52 -7.52
N VAL A 25 2.20 13.19 -8.73
CA VAL A 25 1.60 12.12 -9.55
C VAL A 25 1.75 10.72 -8.94
N ASP A 26 2.66 10.53 -7.99
CA ASP A 26 2.86 9.28 -7.27
C ASP A 26 1.98 9.16 -6.00
N GLY A 27 1.38 10.26 -5.55
CA GLY A 27 0.54 10.28 -4.36
C GLY A 27 1.28 10.07 -3.04
N PHE A 28 2.58 10.39 -2.97
CA PHE A 28 3.42 10.16 -1.80
C PHE A 28 3.47 11.35 -0.84
N HIS A 29 3.04 12.53 -1.29
CA HIS A 29 2.98 13.71 -0.44
C HIS A 29 2.01 13.49 0.73
N VAL A 30 2.36 14.01 1.90
CA VAL A 30 1.57 13.83 3.12
C VAL A 30 0.09 14.24 2.97
N VAL A 31 -0.19 15.25 2.15
CA VAL A 31 -1.56 15.69 1.84
C VAL A 31 -2.31 14.58 1.10
N ASN A 32 -1.75 14.04 0.01
CA ASN A 32 -2.38 12.96 -0.76
C ASN A 32 -2.53 11.67 0.07
N ALA A 33 -1.51 11.32 0.88
CA ALA A 33 -1.59 10.21 1.81
C ALA A 33 -2.70 10.41 2.86
N GLY A 34 -2.87 11.63 3.36
CA GLY A 34 -3.96 11.99 4.28
C GLY A 34 -5.34 11.92 3.64
N LEU A 35 -5.48 12.39 2.40
CA LEU A 35 -6.72 12.29 1.63
C LEU A 35 -7.11 10.83 1.42
N LEU A 36 -6.17 9.98 1.01
CA LEU A 36 -6.41 8.54 0.85
C LEU A 36 -6.82 7.89 2.18
N ALA A 37 -6.12 8.19 3.27
CA ALA A 37 -6.42 7.63 4.59
C ALA A 37 -7.80 8.03 5.13
N THR A 38 -8.32 9.19 4.71
CA THR A 38 -9.63 9.71 5.12
C THR A 38 -10.73 9.48 4.09
N GLY A 39 -10.44 8.73 3.02
CA GLY A 39 -11.41 8.44 1.95
C GLY A 39 -11.77 9.67 1.12
N GLN A 40 -10.94 10.71 1.12
CA GLN A 40 -11.15 11.92 0.34
C GLN A 40 -10.55 11.78 -1.07
N PRO A 41 -11.11 12.47 -2.08
CA PRO A 41 -10.53 12.52 -3.42
C PRO A 41 -9.10 13.07 -3.41
N GLY A 42 -8.17 12.38 -4.02
CA GLY A 42 -6.77 12.76 -4.10
C GLY A 42 -6.00 11.88 -5.07
N ILE A 43 -4.72 12.19 -5.25
CA ILE A 43 -3.84 11.37 -6.08
C ILE A 43 -3.42 10.14 -5.28
N VAL A 44 -3.56 8.96 -5.89
CA VAL A 44 -3.32 7.64 -5.26
C VAL A 44 -2.07 7.01 -5.88
N PRO A 45 -1.21 6.36 -5.08
CA PRO A 45 -0.05 5.65 -5.60
C PRO A 45 -0.42 4.60 -6.64
N CYS A 46 0.28 4.63 -7.79
CA CYS A 46 -0.06 3.83 -8.97
C CYS A 46 0.01 2.33 -8.73
N THR A 47 1.06 1.83 -8.04
CA THR A 47 1.22 0.38 -7.79
C THR A 47 0.09 -0.18 -6.91
N PRO A 48 -0.24 0.38 -5.75
CA PRO A 48 -1.40 -0.06 -4.97
C PRO A 48 -2.72 0.06 -5.74
N TYR A 49 -2.90 1.12 -6.50
CA TYR A 49 -4.12 1.32 -7.29
C TYR A 49 -4.26 0.27 -8.40
N GLY A 50 -3.18 -0.04 -9.11
CA GLY A 50 -3.17 -1.11 -10.12
C GLY A 50 -3.48 -2.48 -9.51
N CYS A 51 -2.95 -2.78 -8.31
CA CYS A 51 -3.29 -3.99 -7.58
C CYS A 51 -4.78 -4.03 -7.21
N LEU A 52 -5.35 -2.92 -6.76
CA LEU A 52 -6.78 -2.85 -6.45
C LEU A 52 -7.64 -3.15 -7.69
N LEU A 53 -7.30 -2.56 -8.84
CA LEU A 53 -8.04 -2.83 -10.09
C LEU A 53 -7.98 -4.31 -10.49
N LEU A 54 -6.83 -4.96 -10.38
CA LEU A 54 -6.69 -6.40 -10.64
C LEU A 54 -7.54 -7.24 -9.68
N LEU A 55 -7.58 -6.87 -8.40
CA LEU A 55 -8.39 -7.58 -7.41
C LEU A 55 -9.89 -7.40 -7.69
N GLN A 56 -10.32 -6.20 -8.05
CA GLN A 56 -11.71 -5.93 -8.43
C GLN A 56 -12.11 -6.64 -9.72
N ASP A 57 -11.21 -6.75 -10.69
CA ASP A 57 -11.44 -7.52 -11.92
C ASP A 57 -11.63 -9.01 -11.62
N HIS A 58 -10.88 -9.55 -10.67
CA HIS A 58 -10.92 -10.97 -10.31
C HIS A 58 -12.09 -11.33 -9.36
N PHE A 59 -12.29 -10.56 -8.29
CA PHE A 59 -13.27 -10.85 -7.24
C PHE A 59 -14.60 -10.11 -7.41
N GLY A 60 -14.62 -9.02 -8.19
CA GLY A 60 -15.75 -8.09 -8.23
C GLY A 60 -15.81 -7.23 -6.97
N ASP A 61 -16.74 -7.55 -6.07
CA ASP A 61 -16.86 -6.87 -4.77
C ASP A 61 -15.86 -7.46 -3.75
N LEU A 62 -15.11 -6.59 -3.08
CA LEU A 62 -14.13 -6.98 -2.07
C LEU A 62 -14.70 -6.94 -0.63
N SER A 63 -15.98 -6.58 -0.48
CA SER A 63 -16.62 -6.43 0.82
C SER A 63 -16.54 -7.72 1.64
N GLY A 64 -16.03 -7.59 2.87
CA GLY A 64 -15.93 -8.70 3.83
C GLY A 64 -14.78 -9.66 3.61
N LEU A 65 -14.01 -9.53 2.52
CA LEU A 65 -12.81 -10.34 2.31
C LEU A 65 -11.71 -9.96 3.31
N ASN A 66 -10.96 -10.96 3.78
CA ASN A 66 -9.80 -10.75 4.64
C ASN A 66 -8.56 -10.49 3.78
N ALA A 67 -8.03 -9.29 3.87
CA ALA A 67 -6.82 -8.88 3.17
C ALA A 67 -5.64 -8.76 4.14
N VAL A 68 -4.56 -9.47 3.86
CA VAL A 68 -3.31 -9.36 4.61
C VAL A 68 -2.24 -8.73 3.72
N ILE A 69 -1.68 -7.63 4.19
CA ILE A 69 -0.58 -6.92 3.50
C ILE A 69 0.71 -7.18 4.28
N VAL A 70 1.66 -7.87 3.68
CA VAL A 70 2.99 -8.08 4.25
C VAL A 70 3.91 -6.98 3.77
N GLY A 71 4.13 -6.00 4.63
CA GLY A 71 4.90 -4.79 4.35
C GLY A 71 4.13 -3.53 4.75
N ARG A 72 4.85 -2.48 5.19
CA ARG A 72 4.25 -1.23 5.67
C ARG A 72 4.99 0.02 5.16
N SER A 73 5.47 -0.04 3.92
CA SER A 73 6.08 1.12 3.28
C SER A 73 5.04 2.20 3.02
N ASN A 74 5.48 3.46 3.00
CA ASN A 74 4.60 4.58 2.66
C ASN A 74 4.21 4.58 1.17
N ILE A 75 4.97 3.88 0.33
CA ILE A 75 4.78 3.88 -1.13
C ILE A 75 3.90 2.73 -1.63
N VAL A 76 3.80 1.61 -0.88
CA VAL A 76 2.98 0.45 -1.30
C VAL A 76 2.13 -0.09 -0.15
N GLY A 77 2.73 -0.57 0.95
CA GLY A 77 2.00 -1.31 1.97
C GLY A 77 0.87 -0.53 2.63
N LYS A 78 1.15 0.69 3.09
CA LYS A 78 0.13 1.54 3.72
C LYS A 78 -0.94 2.01 2.73
N PRO A 79 -0.60 2.53 1.54
CA PRO A 79 -1.61 2.90 0.55
C PRO A 79 -2.49 1.72 0.12
N MET A 80 -1.91 0.53 -0.07
CA MET A 80 -2.67 -0.67 -0.40
C MET A 80 -3.69 -1.01 0.68
N ALA A 81 -3.29 -0.93 1.95
CA ALA A 81 -4.18 -1.16 3.07
C ALA A 81 -5.36 -0.18 3.09
N GLN A 82 -5.10 1.10 2.84
CA GLN A 82 -6.16 2.11 2.78
C GLN A 82 -7.12 1.87 1.62
N LEU A 83 -6.61 1.51 0.45
CA LEU A 83 -7.44 1.22 -0.72
C LEU A 83 -8.35 0.02 -0.48
N LEU A 84 -7.84 -1.06 0.11
CA LEU A 84 -8.63 -2.25 0.42
C LEU A 84 -9.65 -1.97 1.54
N LEU A 85 -9.28 -1.17 2.54
CA LEU A 85 -10.21 -0.73 3.57
C LEU A 85 -11.34 0.11 2.97
N ASN A 86 -11.03 1.04 2.07
CA ASN A 86 -12.02 1.86 1.36
C ASN A 86 -12.92 1.01 0.43
N ALA A 87 -12.44 -0.16 0.00
CA ALA A 87 -13.22 -1.16 -0.75
C ALA A 87 -13.96 -2.16 0.17
N ASN A 88 -14.14 -1.85 1.46
CA ASN A 88 -14.85 -2.63 2.47
C ASN A 88 -14.21 -3.99 2.81
N ALA A 89 -12.94 -4.23 2.50
CA ALA A 89 -12.22 -5.39 2.97
C ALA A 89 -11.83 -5.24 4.45
N THR A 90 -11.70 -6.36 5.16
CA THR A 90 -11.07 -6.40 6.48
C THR A 90 -9.55 -6.48 6.29
N VAL A 91 -8.80 -5.53 6.83
CA VAL A 91 -7.38 -5.37 6.50
C VAL A 91 -6.47 -5.61 7.69
N THR A 92 -5.49 -6.48 7.50
CA THR A 92 -4.38 -6.68 8.44
C THR A 92 -3.06 -6.29 7.78
N ILE A 93 -2.27 -5.44 8.45
CA ILE A 93 -0.91 -5.11 8.03
C ILE A 93 0.09 -5.90 8.87
N ALA A 94 0.84 -6.79 8.23
CA ALA A 94 1.93 -7.54 8.80
C ALA A 94 3.29 -6.93 8.40
N HIS A 95 4.30 -7.12 9.24
CA HIS A 95 5.62 -6.53 9.03
C HIS A 95 6.72 -7.37 9.74
N SER A 96 7.96 -6.95 9.64
CA SER A 96 9.13 -7.66 10.19
C SER A 96 9.11 -7.97 11.68
N ARG A 97 8.19 -7.35 12.44
CA ARG A 97 8.00 -7.59 13.88
C ARG A 97 6.71 -8.33 14.20
N THR A 98 5.95 -8.73 13.17
CA THR A 98 4.72 -9.51 13.36
C THR A 98 5.09 -10.90 13.84
N LYS A 99 4.46 -11.32 14.93
CA LYS A 99 4.58 -12.69 15.43
C LYS A 99 3.69 -13.62 14.62
N GLU A 100 4.11 -14.85 14.41
CA GLU A 100 3.33 -15.88 13.70
C GLU A 100 2.83 -15.40 12.33
N LEU A 101 3.74 -14.80 11.55
CA LEU A 101 3.42 -14.24 10.22
C LEU A 101 2.72 -15.24 9.31
N GLU A 102 3.17 -16.49 9.32
CA GLU A 102 2.58 -17.58 8.55
C GLU A 102 1.09 -17.76 8.87
N LYS A 103 0.73 -17.87 10.15
CA LYS A 103 -0.68 -17.99 10.58
C LYS A 103 -1.52 -16.78 10.16
N THR A 104 -0.92 -15.60 10.22
CA THR A 104 -1.61 -14.37 9.77
C THR A 104 -1.88 -14.44 8.27
N CYS A 105 -0.90 -14.87 7.48
CA CYS A 105 -1.04 -14.99 6.02
C CYS A 105 -2.06 -16.08 5.63
N GLN A 106 -2.11 -17.20 6.35
CA GLN A 106 -3.05 -18.32 6.08
C GLN A 106 -4.53 -17.93 6.24
N GLN A 107 -4.83 -16.86 6.95
CA GLN A 107 -6.20 -16.36 7.14
C GLN A 107 -6.69 -15.45 6.01
N ALA A 108 -5.83 -15.16 5.04
CA ALA A 108 -6.12 -14.20 4.00
C ALA A 108 -6.88 -14.81 2.82
N ASP A 109 -7.95 -14.14 2.38
CA ASP A 109 -8.53 -14.33 1.07
C ASP A 109 -7.68 -13.60 0.01
N ILE A 110 -7.09 -12.47 0.41
CA ILE A 110 -6.21 -11.63 -0.40
C ILE A 110 -4.87 -11.46 0.34
N LEU A 111 -3.78 -11.94 -0.26
CA LEU A 111 -2.42 -11.76 0.28
C LEU A 111 -1.61 -10.84 -0.63
N VAL A 112 -1.18 -9.71 -0.09
CA VAL A 112 -0.32 -8.73 -0.79
C VAL A 112 1.09 -8.78 -0.20
N ALA A 113 2.05 -9.30 -0.97
CA ALA A 113 3.46 -9.32 -0.61
C ALA A 113 4.15 -8.02 -1.07
N ALA A 114 4.29 -7.05 -0.17
CA ALA A 114 4.93 -5.76 -0.40
C ALA A 114 6.29 -5.67 0.31
N VAL A 115 7.11 -6.71 0.13
CA VAL A 115 8.43 -6.86 0.76
C VAL A 115 9.49 -7.03 -0.33
N GLY A 116 10.58 -6.29 -0.25
CA GLY A 116 11.70 -6.42 -1.18
C GLY A 116 12.61 -7.63 -0.90
N ARG A 117 12.04 -8.78 -0.49
CA ARG A 117 12.78 -10.00 -0.17
C ARG A 117 12.25 -11.14 -1.02
N PRO A 118 13.07 -11.68 -1.94
CA PRO A 118 12.71 -12.87 -2.70
C PRO A 118 12.40 -14.04 -1.77
N GLU A 119 11.49 -14.92 -2.19
CA GLU A 119 11.16 -16.18 -1.52
C GLU A 119 10.76 -16.05 -0.02
N MET A 120 10.33 -14.86 0.41
CA MET A 120 9.88 -14.65 1.78
C MET A 120 8.49 -15.27 2.04
N ILE A 121 7.64 -15.24 1.03
CA ILE A 121 6.31 -15.84 1.05
C ILE A 121 6.39 -17.09 0.18
N THR A 122 6.28 -18.23 0.81
CA THR A 122 6.24 -19.56 0.18
C THR A 122 4.87 -20.20 0.42
N GLY A 123 4.43 -21.02 -0.51
CA GLY A 123 3.17 -21.78 -0.39
C GLY A 123 3.21 -22.84 0.69
#